data_4aee2a7f93469a4aeea8be0797f51c16
#
_entry.id   4aee2a7f93469a4aeea8be0797f51c16
#
_cell.length_a   1.000
_cell.length_b   1.000
_cell.length_c   1.000
_cell.angle_alpha   90.00
_cell.angle_beta   90.00
_cell.angle_gamma   90.00
#
_symmetry.space_group_name_H-M   'P 1'
#
loop_
_entity.id
_entity.type
_entity.pdbx_description
1 polymer ?
#
loop_
_entity_poly.entity_id
_entity_poly.type
_entity_poly.pdbx_seq_one_letter_code
_entity_poly.pdbx_strand_id
1 'polypeptide(L)'
;MSADPGPPFVDDLFARLLIDDAWALRDERSFSWWPHRVVQRVHAEEAFGQGDAAASRVHVETDVLFADSVTLRQAGVLADLLRYPPLAGFIVDREDGVVRLWSAALVTRETAPVALGFLSASAALQAIYAEGGREGLEDELGLPAARSEHPRSGSRPHPDGMLDLLSARIAPEGAKDSRFTNPADWIAAAGALEPFGARAEASPRGLDARLPVLDPLEGTHPLGPRASALLQARHGERHPEMGAGVFLRLFLPTDAAPAAADVALNLNQKEREVPFAIDATGAWTLESPDASFEFGTLAGTPRLCYVRFVPNALHLPGLLPALAADMARRADAAREHLHEVISPG
;
A
#
# COMPACT_ATOMS: atom_id res chain seq x y z
N MET A 1 8.44 -26.36 19.42
CA MET A 1 8.41 -24.90 19.52
C MET A 1 8.33 -24.39 18.10
N SER A 2 7.25 -23.75 17.70
CA SER A 2 7.18 -23.09 16.41
C SER A 2 8.10 -21.88 16.44
N ALA A 3 9.00 -21.77 15.49
CA ALA A 3 9.88 -20.62 15.41
C ALA A 3 9.06 -19.42 14.96
N ASP A 4 9.13 -18.33 15.71
CA ASP A 4 8.61 -17.03 15.31
C ASP A 4 9.18 -16.65 13.92
N PRO A 5 8.34 -16.37 12.90
CA PRO A 5 8.83 -16.06 11.57
C PRO A 5 9.40 -14.64 11.45
N GLY A 6 9.14 -13.76 12.40
CA GLY A 6 9.51 -12.34 12.33
C GLY A 6 11.01 -12.08 12.29
N PRO A 7 11.80 -12.52 13.29
CA PRO A 7 13.24 -12.24 13.33
C PRO A 7 14.00 -12.75 12.09
N PRO A 8 13.87 -14.01 11.65
CA PRO A 8 14.58 -14.47 10.45
C PRO A 8 14.13 -13.72 9.19
N PHE A 9 12.85 -13.30 9.10
CA PHE A 9 12.39 -12.52 7.98
C PHE A 9 13.02 -11.11 7.94
N VAL A 10 13.17 -10.46 9.09
CA VAL A 10 13.84 -9.14 9.18
C VAL A 10 15.31 -9.26 8.75
N ASP A 11 16.01 -10.33 9.14
CA ASP A 11 17.36 -10.61 8.69
C ASP A 11 17.46 -10.84 7.17
N ASP A 12 16.54 -11.62 6.60
CA ASP A 12 16.46 -11.85 5.16
C ASP A 12 16.17 -10.56 4.39
N LEU A 13 15.29 -9.71 4.93
CA LEU A 13 14.96 -8.41 4.32
C LEU A 13 16.17 -7.47 4.35
N PHE A 14 16.88 -7.40 5.47
CA PHE A 14 18.12 -6.63 5.60
C PHE A 14 19.17 -7.07 4.58
N ALA A 15 19.42 -8.37 4.49
CA ALA A 15 20.36 -8.94 3.53
C ALA A 15 19.96 -8.68 2.07
N ARG A 16 18.65 -8.77 1.78
CA ARG A 16 18.12 -8.55 0.42
C ARG A 16 18.23 -7.10 -0.03
N LEU A 17 18.12 -6.15 0.89
CA LEU A 17 18.28 -4.72 0.62
C LEU A 17 19.76 -4.32 0.48
N LEU A 18 20.70 -5.22 0.81
CA LEU A 18 22.15 -4.99 0.74
C LEU A 18 22.59 -3.74 1.53
N ILE A 19 21.98 -3.54 2.68
CA ILE A 19 22.21 -2.36 3.52
C ILE A 19 23.65 -2.37 4.05
N ASP A 20 24.30 -1.21 4.01
CA ASP A 20 25.61 -1.01 4.63
C ASP A 20 25.45 -0.89 6.17
N ASP A 21 26.05 -1.83 6.90
CA ASP A 21 26.02 -1.88 8.37
C ASP A 21 26.53 -0.58 9.03
N ALA A 22 27.38 0.18 8.36
CA ALA A 22 27.87 1.47 8.88
C ALA A 22 26.76 2.52 9.02
N TRP A 23 25.66 2.34 8.27
CA TRP A 23 24.51 3.25 8.22
C TRP A 23 23.23 2.57 8.69
N ALA A 24 23.35 1.53 9.51
CA ALA A 24 22.22 0.82 10.09
C ALA A 24 22.37 0.59 11.58
N LEU A 25 21.25 0.51 12.27
CA LEU A 25 21.14 0.00 13.62
C LEU A 25 20.25 -1.24 13.58
N ARG A 26 20.70 -2.33 14.17
CA ARG A 26 20.00 -3.61 14.17
C ARG A 26 19.69 -4.08 15.58
N ASP A 27 18.56 -4.72 15.70
CA ASP A 27 18.12 -5.47 16.87
C ASP A 27 17.57 -6.83 16.40
N GLU A 28 17.20 -7.72 17.30
CA GLU A 28 16.69 -9.06 17.00
C GLU A 28 15.46 -9.03 16.07
N ARG A 29 14.58 -8.05 16.23
CA ARG A 29 13.28 -7.95 15.51
C ARG A 29 13.19 -6.73 14.62
N SER A 30 14.22 -5.93 14.51
CA SER A 30 14.16 -4.67 13.81
C SER A 30 15.49 -4.20 13.27
N PHE A 31 15.41 -3.32 12.28
CA PHE A 31 16.53 -2.46 11.92
C PHE A 31 16.04 -1.06 11.53
N SER A 32 16.93 -0.08 11.75
CA SER A 32 16.80 1.26 11.18
C SER A 32 17.95 1.49 10.22
N TRP A 33 17.66 2.08 9.08
CA TRP A 33 18.62 2.33 8.01
C TRP A 33 18.54 3.79 7.56
N TRP A 34 19.69 4.40 7.34
CA TRP A 34 19.84 5.75 6.80
C TRP A 34 20.36 5.69 5.36
N PRO A 35 19.48 5.60 4.37
CA PRO A 35 19.90 5.60 2.95
C PRO A 35 20.58 6.90 2.55
N HIS A 36 20.22 8.03 3.14
CA HIS A 36 20.87 9.33 3.07
C HIS A 36 20.43 10.23 4.23
N ARG A 37 19.40 11.06 4.02
CA ARG A 37 18.91 12.04 5.00
C ARG A 37 17.58 11.64 5.66
N VAL A 38 17.00 10.57 5.22
CA VAL A 38 15.81 9.98 5.82
C VAL A 38 16.17 8.77 6.65
N VAL A 39 15.32 8.39 7.57
CA VAL A 39 15.41 7.12 8.26
C VAL A 39 14.28 6.20 7.78
N GLN A 40 14.63 4.98 7.45
CA GLN A 40 13.69 3.89 7.25
C GLN A 40 13.81 2.90 8.39
N ARG A 41 12.66 2.47 8.93
CA ARG A 41 12.57 1.49 10.00
C ARG A 41 11.85 0.25 9.49
N VAL A 42 12.37 -0.89 9.86
CA VAL A 42 11.72 -2.19 9.68
C VAL A 42 11.60 -2.84 11.03
N HIS A 43 10.42 -3.33 11.36
CA HIS A 43 10.23 -4.07 12.60
C HIS A 43 9.21 -5.19 12.43
N ALA A 44 9.40 -6.28 13.15
CA ALA A 44 8.49 -7.41 13.26
C ALA A 44 7.79 -7.39 14.62
N GLU A 45 6.46 -7.40 14.62
CA GLU A 45 5.68 -7.62 15.84
C GLU A 45 5.93 -9.01 16.41
N GLU A 46 5.62 -9.21 17.68
CA GLU A 46 5.65 -10.55 18.28
C GLU A 46 4.71 -11.50 17.52
N ALA A 47 5.18 -12.73 17.36
CA ALA A 47 4.37 -13.72 16.65
C ALA A 47 3.09 -14.06 17.42
N PHE A 48 2.03 -14.23 16.69
CA PHE A 48 0.75 -14.74 17.19
C PHE A 48 0.38 -16.05 16.47
N GLY A 49 -0.52 -16.82 17.06
CA GLY A 49 -0.82 -18.16 16.59
C GLY A 49 0.16 -19.21 17.10
N GLN A 50 -0.02 -20.47 16.69
CA GLN A 50 0.80 -21.60 17.15
C GLN A 50 1.10 -22.55 15.99
N GLY A 51 2.22 -23.24 16.09
CA GLY A 51 2.62 -24.25 15.12
C GLY A 51 2.91 -23.63 13.74
N ASP A 52 2.49 -24.29 12.68
CA ASP A 52 2.68 -23.81 11.31
C ASP A 52 1.79 -22.58 10.98
N ALA A 53 0.83 -22.25 11.86
CA ALA A 53 0.00 -21.07 11.75
C ALA A 53 0.59 -19.84 12.48
N ALA A 54 1.80 -19.95 13.03
CA ALA A 54 2.47 -18.80 13.63
C ALA A 54 2.73 -17.73 12.56
N ALA A 55 2.37 -16.49 12.90
CA ALA A 55 2.49 -15.35 12.01
C ALA A 55 3.07 -14.15 12.76
N SER A 56 3.85 -13.34 12.06
CA SER A 56 4.36 -12.06 12.56
C SER A 56 4.02 -10.99 11.53
N ARG A 57 3.54 -9.84 11.99
CA ARG A 57 3.38 -8.67 11.11
C ARG A 57 4.72 -7.95 11.02
N VAL A 58 5.17 -7.69 9.80
CA VAL A 58 6.41 -6.94 9.55
C VAL A 58 6.07 -5.64 8.87
N HIS A 59 6.58 -4.55 9.41
CA HIS A 59 6.35 -3.18 8.98
C HIS A 59 7.60 -2.60 8.33
N VAL A 60 7.39 -1.75 7.34
CA VAL A 60 8.40 -0.87 6.73
C VAL A 60 7.88 0.54 6.78
N GLU A 61 8.62 1.44 7.41
CA GLU A 61 8.24 2.83 7.63
C GLU A 61 9.37 3.76 7.24
N THR A 62 9.06 4.82 6.48
CA THR A 62 10.05 5.83 6.10
C THR A 62 9.53 7.21 6.44
N ASP A 63 10.27 7.95 7.26
CA ASP A 63 9.91 9.32 7.64
C ASP A 63 10.03 10.25 6.44
N VAL A 64 9.02 11.10 6.20
CA VAL A 64 8.98 12.01 5.05
C VAL A 64 8.93 13.47 5.50
N LEU A 65 7.98 13.82 6.37
CA LEU A 65 7.74 15.20 6.83
C LEU A 65 7.49 15.21 8.33
N PHE A 66 7.75 16.35 8.99
CA PHE A 66 7.32 16.60 10.36
C PHE A 66 5.96 17.30 10.36
N ALA A 67 4.96 16.71 11.01
CA ALA A 67 3.65 17.29 11.22
C ALA A 67 2.89 16.58 12.35
N ASP A 68 2.47 17.33 13.35
CA ASP A 68 1.58 16.83 14.42
C ASP A 68 0.17 16.57 13.89
N SER A 69 -0.21 17.25 12.81
CA SER A 69 -1.49 17.10 12.12
C SER A 69 -1.38 17.60 10.68
N VAL A 70 -2.29 17.16 9.84
CA VAL A 70 -2.43 17.65 8.46
C VAL A 70 -3.80 18.31 8.28
N THR A 71 -3.83 19.42 7.56
CA THR A 71 -5.07 20.08 7.13
C THR A 71 -5.75 19.27 6.02
N LEU A 72 -7.04 19.51 5.77
CA LEU A 72 -7.77 18.87 4.65
C LEU A 72 -7.09 19.13 3.29
N ARG A 73 -6.51 20.32 3.09
CA ARG A 73 -5.75 20.62 1.88
C ARG A 73 -4.50 19.74 1.75
N GLN A 74 -3.73 19.62 2.82
CA GLN A 74 -2.52 18.78 2.86
C GLN A 74 -2.87 17.31 2.70
N ALA A 75 -3.95 16.85 3.35
CA ALA A 75 -4.48 15.50 3.17
C ALA A 75 -4.86 15.23 1.71
N GLY A 76 -5.46 16.22 1.03
CA GLY A 76 -5.79 16.15 -0.40
C GLY A 76 -4.55 15.98 -1.28
N VAL A 77 -3.50 16.74 -1.02
CA VAL A 77 -2.22 16.62 -1.76
C VAL A 77 -1.59 15.24 -1.52
N LEU A 78 -1.52 14.78 -0.27
CA LEU A 78 -0.99 13.46 0.05
C LEU A 78 -1.79 12.35 -0.62
N ALA A 79 -3.13 12.46 -0.64
CA ALA A 79 -3.99 11.50 -1.31
C ALA A 79 -3.80 11.49 -2.84
N ASP A 80 -3.60 12.66 -3.47
CA ASP A 80 -3.36 12.75 -4.91
C ASP A 80 -2.01 12.12 -5.31
N LEU A 81 -0.99 12.25 -4.48
CA LEU A 81 0.30 11.59 -4.68
C LEU A 81 0.20 10.05 -4.65
N LEU A 82 -0.78 9.51 -3.93
CA LEU A 82 -1.03 8.07 -3.87
C LEU A 82 -1.74 7.50 -5.11
N ARG A 83 -2.07 8.33 -6.10
CA ARG A 83 -2.57 7.85 -7.41
C ARG A 83 -1.60 6.87 -8.06
N TYR A 84 -0.30 7.06 -7.81
CA TYR A 84 0.77 6.15 -8.22
C TYR A 84 1.58 5.72 -6.97
N PRO A 85 1.02 4.83 -6.13
CA PRO A 85 1.62 4.50 -4.85
C PRO A 85 2.97 3.81 -5.02
N PRO A 86 3.97 4.18 -4.22
CA PRO A 86 5.29 3.53 -4.22
C PRO A 86 5.29 2.21 -3.43
N LEU A 87 4.28 1.38 -3.59
CA LEU A 87 3.98 0.21 -2.75
C LEU A 87 3.87 0.55 -1.25
N ALA A 88 3.41 1.74 -0.92
CA ALA A 88 3.22 2.23 0.43
C ALA A 88 2.07 3.23 0.49
N GLY A 89 1.48 3.42 1.66
CA GLY A 89 0.52 4.47 1.97
C GLY A 89 1.15 5.55 2.84
N PHE A 90 0.57 6.76 2.83
CA PHE A 90 0.91 7.78 3.82
C PHE A 90 0.11 7.54 5.11
N ILE A 91 0.81 7.66 6.22
CA ILE A 91 0.22 7.73 7.55
C ILE A 91 0.69 9.00 8.25
N VAL A 92 -0.13 9.52 9.14
CA VAL A 92 0.22 10.63 10.03
C VAL A 92 0.35 10.07 11.43
N ASP A 93 1.57 9.94 11.90
CA ASP A 93 1.82 9.51 13.26
C ASP A 93 1.76 10.71 14.20
N ARG A 94 0.68 10.78 14.98
CA ARG A 94 0.44 11.90 15.89
C ARG A 94 1.28 11.82 17.17
N GLU A 95 1.79 10.64 17.51
CA GLU A 95 2.64 10.48 18.70
C GLU A 95 4.03 11.07 18.47
N ASP A 96 4.57 10.82 17.28
CA ASP A 96 5.90 11.30 16.90
C ASP A 96 5.86 12.63 16.13
N GLY A 97 4.69 13.09 15.69
CA GLY A 97 4.56 14.27 14.84
C GLY A 97 5.22 14.08 13.47
N VAL A 98 5.01 12.93 12.83
CA VAL A 98 5.67 12.59 11.56
C VAL A 98 4.66 12.05 10.55
N VAL A 99 4.79 12.52 9.31
CA VAL A 99 4.15 11.88 8.15
C VAL A 99 5.12 10.85 7.58
N ARG A 100 4.67 9.61 7.48
CA ARG A 100 5.47 8.47 7.01
C ARG A 100 4.86 7.82 5.78
N LEU A 101 5.72 7.30 4.92
CA LEU A 101 5.35 6.20 4.04
C LEU A 101 5.38 4.91 4.86
N TRP A 102 4.36 4.08 4.67
CA TRP A 102 4.18 2.88 5.46
C TRP A 102 3.69 1.71 4.60
N SER A 103 4.19 0.54 4.90
CA SER A 103 3.69 -0.74 4.39
C SER A 103 3.88 -1.84 5.41
N ALA A 104 3.06 -2.89 5.32
CA ALA A 104 3.21 -4.07 6.15
C ALA A 104 2.85 -5.35 5.40
N ALA A 105 3.33 -6.47 5.92
CA ALA A 105 2.92 -7.80 5.48
C ALA A 105 2.77 -8.74 6.66
N LEU A 106 1.78 -9.63 6.57
CA LEU A 106 1.67 -10.77 7.47
C LEU A 106 2.59 -11.88 6.97
N VAL A 107 3.58 -12.22 7.78
CA VAL A 107 4.60 -13.21 7.47
C VAL A 107 4.31 -14.50 8.21
N THR A 108 4.05 -15.55 7.45
CA THR A 108 4.04 -16.95 7.91
C THR A 108 5.16 -17.70 7.19
N ARG A 109 5.41 -18.93 7.55
CA ARG A 109 6.35 -19.79 6.82
C ARG A 109 6.00 -19.91 5.32
N GLU A 110 4.72 -19.94 4.99
CA GLU A 110 4.22 -20.07 3.63
C GLU A 110 4.31 -18.75 2.85
N THR A 111 3.94 -17.63 3.47
CA THR A 111 3.89 -16.33 2.81
C THR A 111 5.24 -15.61 2.76
N ALA A 112 6.21 -16.01 3.57
CA ALA A 112 7.51 -15.34 3.68
C ALA A 112 8.21 -15.06 2.32
N PRO A 113 8.27 -15.99 1.36
CA PRO A 113 8.95 -15.72 0.07
C PRO A 113 8.30 -14.60 -0.73
N VAL A 114 6.96 -14.52 -0.70
CA VAL A 114 6.19 -13.49 -1.41
C VAL A 114 6.28 -12.17 -0.66
N ALA A 115 6.07 -12.19 0.65
CA ALA A 115 6.17 -11.03 1.52
C ALA A 115 7.57 -10.38 1.44
N LEU A 116 8.63 -11.19 1.36
CA LEU A 116 10.00 -10.70 1.21
C LEU A 116 10.19 -9.94 -0.12
N GLY A 117 9.59 -10.43 -1.21
CA GLY A 117 9.58 -9.73 -2.49
C GLY A 117 8.89 -8.38 -2.39
N PHE A 118 7.69 -8.36 -1.81
CA PHE A 118 6.91 -7.14 -1.64
C PHE A 118 7.58 -6.13 -0.72
N LEU A 119 7.95 -6.52 0.49
CA LEU A 119 8.52 -5.58 1.46
C LEU A 119 9.89 -5.07 1.03
N SER A 120 10.72 -5.87 0.35
CA SER A 120 11.98 -5.36 -0.20
C SER A 120 11.77 -4.35 -1.32
N ALA A 121 10.79 -4.57 -2.20
CA ALA A 121 10.44 -3.59 -3.22
C ALA A 121 9.84 -2.31 -2.61
N SER A 122 8.94 -2.48 -1.64
CA SER A 122 8.35 -1.35 -0.92
C SER A 122 9.40 -0.54 -0.17
N ALA A 123 10.30 -1.19 0.57
CA ALA A 123 11.37 -0.52 1.29
C ALA A 123 12.26 0.31 0.37
N ALA A 124 12.68 -0.26 -0.76
CA ALA A 124 13.48 0.45 -1.75
C ALA A 124 12.74 1.66 -2.31
N LEU A 125 11.48 1.49 -2.71
CA LEU A 125 10.68 2.57 -3.30
C LEU A 125 10.35 3.67 -2.29
N GLN A 126 10.04 3.31 -1.03
CA GLN A 126 9.82 4.28 0.03
C GLN A 126 11.07 5.15 0.25
N ALA A 127 12.26 4.54 0.30
CA ALA A 127 13.51 5.26 0.47
C ALA A 127 13.79 6.19 -0.72
N ILE A 128 13.62 5.70 -1.96
CA ILE A 128 13.79 6.49 -3.18
C ILE A 128 12.80 7.66 -3.21
N TYR A 129 11.54 7.39 -2.89
CA TYR A 129 10.48 8.40 -2.92
C TYR A 129 10.68 9.48 -1.85
N ALA A 130 11.05 9.06 -0.63
CA ALA A 130 11.33 9.98 0.46
C ALA A 130 12.56 10.86 0.17
N GLU A 131 13.63 10.30 -0.43
CA GLU A 131 14.82 11.08 -0.76
C GLU A 131 14.60 12.02 -1.96
N GLY A 132 13.90 11.56 -3.00
CA GLY A 132 13.69 12.34 -4.22
C GLY A 132 12.54 13.32 -4.15
N GLY A 133 11.48 13.00 -3.41
CA GLY A 133 10.24 13.77 -3.40
C GLY A 133 10.11 14.78 -2.25
N ARG A 134 10.89 14.63 -1.18
CA ARG A 134 10.67 15.39 0.07
C ARG A 134 10.75 16.91 -0.10
N GLU A 135 11.69 17.44 -0.90
CA GLU A 135 11.83 18.89 -1.09
C GLU A 135 10.62 19.46 -1.81
N GLY A 136 10.10 18.77 -2.82
CA GLY A 136 8.84 19.15 -3.47
C GLY A 136 7.65 19.08 -2.54
N LEU A 137 7.58 18.07 -1.67
CA LEU A 137 6.54 17.94 -0.65
C LEU A 137 6.64 19.00 0.44
N GLU A 138 7.86 19.35 0.88
CA GLU A 138 8.10 20.44 1.82
C GLU A 138 7.55 21.76 1.29
N ASP A 139 7.86 22.08 0.05
CA ASP A 139 7.41 23.29 -0.63
C ASP A 139 5.89 23.31 -0.84
N GLU A 140 5.31 22.20 -1.30
CA GLU A 140 3.89 22.13 -1.64
C GLU A 140 2.97 22.11 -0.42
N LEU A 141 3.40 21.39 0.62
CA LEU A 141 2.61 21.22 1.85
C LEU A 141 2.91 22.27 2.90
N GLY A 142 4.06 22.95 2.80
CA GLY A 142 4.54 23.88 3.83
C GLY A 142 4.88 23.17 5.14
N LEU A 143 5.26 21.90 5.09
CA LEU A 143 5.65 21.10 6.23
C LEU A 143 7.16 20.80 6.15
N PRO A 144 7.91 20.87 7.26
CA PRO A 144 9.35 20.63 7.22
C PRO A 144 9.65 19.16 6.88
N ALA A 145 10.66 18.95 6.04
CA ALA A 145 11.13 17.60 5.69
C ALA A 145 11.70 16.89 6.94
N ALA A 146 11.35 15.64 7.10
CA ALA A 146 11.88 14.76 8.15
C ALA A 146 13.32 14.38 7.81
N ARG A 147 14.27 15.18 8.30
CA ARG A 147 15.70 14.90 8.15
C ARG A 147 16.21 14.17 9.38
N SER A 148 16.91 13.08 9.17
CA SER A 148 17.47 12.26 10.23
C SER A 148 18.96 11.97 9.98
N GLU A 149 19.73 12.00 11.05
CA GLU A 149 21.15 11.62 11.05
C GLU A 149 21.34 10.30 11.77
N HIS A 150 22.28 9.51 11.28
CA HIS A 150 22.62 8.26 11.96
C HIS A 150 23.25 8.57 13.33
N PRO A 151 22.76 7.99 14.46
CA PRO A 151 23.16 8.40 15.80
C PRO A 151 24.65 8.28 16.11
N ARG A 152 25.35 7.40 15.40
CA ARG A 152 26.79 7.17 15.61
C ARG A 152 27.65 7.82 14.53
N SER A 153 27.17 7.83 13.28
CA SER A 153 27.96 8.24 12.11
C SER A 153 27.62 9.66 11.64
N GLY A 154 26.56 10.26 12.18
CA GLY A 154 26.10 11.60 11.76
C GLY A 154 25.39 11.58 10.40
N SER A 155 25.52 12.70 9.68
CA SER A 155 24.92 12.85 8.35
C SER A 155 25.64 12.01 7.31
N ARG A 156 24.91 11.20 6.54
CA ARG A 156 25.47 10.44 5.43
C ARG A 156 25.81 11.40 4.29
N PRO A 157 27.06 11.40 3.77
CA PRO A 157 27.50 12.42 2.82
C PRO A 157 26.86 12.27 1.43
N HIS A 158 26.50 11.05 1.03
CA HIS A 158 25.91 10.74 -0.28
C HIS A 158 24.79 9.71 -0.12
N PRO A 159 23.77 9.72 -1.00
CA PRO A 159 22.79 8.65 -1.06
C PRO A 159 23.43 7.28 -1.18
N ASP A 160 22.78 6.27 -0.65
CA ASP A 160 23.24 4.89 -0.80
C ASP A 160 23.15 4.47 -2.26
N GLY A 161 24.28 4.06 -2.85
CA GLY A 161 24.33 3.57 -4.22
C GLY A 161 23.46 2.32 -4.46
N MET A 162 23.03 1.64 -3.42
CA MET A 162 22.07 0.55 -3.51
C MET A 162 20.70 1.00 -3.96
N LEU A 163 20.31 2.26 -3.70
CA LEU A 163 19.01 2.80 -4.17
C LEU A 163 18.92 2.75 -5.70
N ASP A 164 19.99 3.10 -6.42
CA ASP A 164 20.02 3.04 -7.88
C ASP A 164 19.92 1.59 -8.39
N LEU A 165 20.62 0.66 -7.74
CA LEU A 165 20.58 -0.76 -8.11
C LEU A 165 19.20 -1.37 -7.84
N LEU A 166 18.59 -1.04 -6.71
CA LEU A 166 17.23 -1.51 -6.36
C LEU A 166 16.18 -0.90 -7.29
N SER A 167 16.30 0.39 -7.62
CA SER A 167 15.45 1.05 -8.60
C SER A 167 15.52 0.36 -9.96
N ALA A 168 16.71 0.14 -10.49
CA ALA A 168 16.90 -0.56 -11.76
C ALA A 168 16.37 -2.02 -11.75
N ARG A 169 16.38 -2.68 -10.60
CA ARG A 169 15.83 -4.03 -10.43
C ARG A 169 14.29 -4.05 -10.39
N ILE A 170 13.68 -3.06 -9.77
CA ILE A 170 12.21 -2.96 -9.63
C ILE A 170 11.60 -2.46 -10.94
N ALA A 171 12.23 -1.49 -11.58
CA ALA A 171 11.80 -0.86 -12.82
C ALA A 171 12.89 -0.98 -13.91
N PRO A 172 13.16 -2.20 -14.41
CA PRO A 172 14.19 -2.39 -15.43
C PRO A 172 13.86 -1.60 -16.68
N GLU A 173 14.85 -0.86 -17.18
CA GLU A 173 14.75 -0.16 -18.46
C GLU A 173 14.36 -1.15 -19.56
N GLY A 174 13.34 -0.82 -20.36
CA GLY A 174 12.91 -1.62 -21.51
C GLY A 174 11.79 -2.63 -21.23
N ALA A 175 11.35 -2.85 -19.98
CA ALA A 175 10.15 -3.62 -19.70
C ALA A 175 8.91 -2.87 -20.20
N LYS A 176 8.53 -3.10 -21.47
CA LYS A 176 7.43 -2.37 -22.12
C LYS A 176 6.08 -3.00 -21.85
N ASP A 177 6.03 -4.32 -21.71
CA ASP A 177 4.79 -5.07 -21.64
C ASP A 177 4.57 -5.69 -20.25
N SER A 178 3.34 -5.69 -19.80
CA SER A 178 2.96 -6.34 -18.56
C SER A 178 3.13 -7.86 -18.65
N ARG A 179 3.60 -8.50 -17.58
CA ARG A 179 3.59 -9.96 -17.41
C ARG A 179 2.22 -10.52 -17.03
N PHE A 180 1.31 -9.66 -16.62
CA PHE A 180 -0.04 -10.02 -16.18
C PHE A 180 -1.01 -10.17 -17.35
N THR A 181 -0.60 -10.85 -18.42
CA THR A 181 -1.37 -10.96 -19.67
C THR A 181 -2.06 -12.31 -19.85
N ASN A 182 -1.82 -13.29 -18.97
CA ASN A 182 -2.41 -14.61 -19.07
C ASN A 182 -3.93 -14.58 -18.79
N PRO A 183 -4.80 -14.89 -19.76
CA PRO A 183 -6.25 -14.85 -19.56
C PRO A 183 -6.75 -15.79 -18.45
N ALA A 184 -6.06 -16.92 -18.23
CA ALA A 184 -6.45 -17.87 -17.20
C ALA A 184 -6.32 -17.28 -15.79
N ASP A 185 -5.31 -16.42 -15.56
CA ASP A 185 -5.11 -15.76 -14.27
C ASP A 185 -6.23 -14.72 -14.01
N TRP A 186 -6.72 -14.04 -15.06
CA TRP A 186 -7.84 -13.11 -14.96
C TRP A 186 -9.17 -13.84 -14.69
N ILE A 187 -9.39 -14.98 -15.32
CA ILE A 187 -10.57 -15.82 -15.04
C ILE A 187 -10.50 -16.33 -13.60
N ALA A 188 -9.34 -16.80 -13.15
CA ALA A 188 -9.15 -17.24 -11.78
C ALA A 188 -9.36 -16.09 -10.77
N ALA A 189 -8.91 -14.88 -11.10
CA ALA A 189 -9.14 -13.70 -10.28
C ALA A 189 -10.64 -13.34 -10.18
N ALA A 190 -11.39 -13.45 -11.27
CA ALA A 190 -12.84 -13.28 -11.24
C ALA A 190 -13.51 -14.33 -10.35
N GLY A 191 -13.10 -15.62 -10.47
CA GLY A 191 -13.61 -16.71 -9.61
C GLY A 191 -13.29 -16.51 -8.13
N ALA A 192 -12.15 -15.93 -7.80
CA ALA A 192 -11.76 -15.62 -6.42
C ALA A 192 -12.67 -14.59 -5.73
N LEU A 193 -13.46 -13.85 -6.51
CA LEU A 193 -14.42 -12.86 -6.01
C LEU A 193 -15.83 -13.43 -5.76
N GLU A 194 -16.13 -14.64 -6.23
CA GLU A 194 -17.44 -15.29 -6.06
C GLU A 194 -17.85 -15.42 -4.57
N PRO A 195 -16.95 -15.84 -3.65
CA PRO A 195 -17.29 -15.94 -2.22
C PRO A 195 -17.76 -14.63 -1.59
N PHE A 196 -17.39 -13.50 -2.18
CA PHE A 196 -17.78 -12.15 -1.74
C PHE A 196 -19.09 -11.68 -2.41
N GLY A 197 -19.79 -12.54 -3.14
CA GLY A 197 -21.02 -12.18 -3.85
C GLY A 197 -20.79 -11.19 -5.01
N ALA A 198 -19.56 -11.04 -5.47
CA ALA A 198 -19.21 -10.11 -6.53
C ALA A 198 -19.75 -10.56 -7.89
N ARG A 199 -20.07 -9.55 -8.73
CA ARG A 199 -20.27 -9.76 -10.17
C ARG A 199 -18.99 -9.29 -10.87
N ALA A 200 -18.21 -10.26 -11.37
CA ALA A 200 -16.92 -10.02 -11.97
C ALA A 200 -16.90 -10.43 -13.45
N GLU A 201 -16.23 -9.62 -14.26
CA GLU A 201 -16.02 -9.86 -15.68
C GLU A 201 -14.53 -9.75 -16.01
N ALA A 202 -13.95 -10.86 -16.45
CA ALA A 202 -12.58 -10.89 -16.94
C ALA A 202 -12.54 -10.56 -18.44
N SER A 203 -11.57 -9.74 -18.83
CA SER A 203 -11.32 -9.33 -20.20
C SER A 203 -9.84 -9.48 -20.56
N PRO A 204 -9.46 -9.40 -21.85
CA PRO A 204 -8.05 -9.39 -22.24
C PRO A 204 -7.25 -8.22 -21.66
N ARG A 205 -7.89 -7.19 -21.16
CA ARG A 205 -7.24 -6.01 -20.56
C ARG A 205 -7.19 -6.03 -19.04
N GLY A 206 -7.93 -6.94 -18.40
CA GLY A 206 -8.00 -7.00 -16.95
C GLY A 206 -9.32 -7.53 -16.41
N LEU A 207 -9.72 -7.03 -15.27
CA LEU A 207 -10.89 -7.43 -14.50
C LEU A 207 -11.70 -6.21 -14.10
N ASP A 208 -13.01 -6.30 -14.25
CA ASP A 208 -13.98 -5.39 -13.65
C ASP A 208 -14.91 -6.19 -12.74
N ALA A 209 -15.13 -5.71 -11.52
CA ALA A 209 -16.05 -6.36 -10.61
C ALA A 209 -16.85 -5.35 -9.79
N ARG A 210 -18.10 -5.70 -9.51
CA ARG A 210 -18.95 -5.04 -8.53
C ARG A 210 -19.03 -5.91 -7.29
N LEU A 211 -18.59 -5.36 -6.18
CA LEU A 211 -18.64 -5.98 -4.88
C LEU A 211 -19.86 -5.42 -4.14
N PRO A 212 -20.86 -6.24 -3.76
CA PRO A 212 -21.94 -5.77 -2.93
C PRO A 212 -21.33 -5.33 -1.60
N VAL A 213 -21.55 -4.10 -1.24
CA VAL A 213 -21.25 -3.63 0.11
C VAL A 213 -22.43 -4.10 0.96
N LEU A 214 -22.27 -5.27 1.59
CA LEU A 214 -23.31 -5.87 2.40
C LEU A 214 -23.58 -5.00 3.62
N ASP A 215 -24.82 -4.56 3.77
CA ASP A 215 -25.30 -3.96 5.01
C ASP A 215 -25.91 -5.05 5.88
N PRO A 216 -25.31 -5.42 7.00
CA PRO A 216 -25.92 -6.37 7.92
C PRO A 216 -27.11 -5.78 8.68
N LEU A 217 -27.32 -4.47 8.65
CA LEU A 217 -28.38 -3.76 9.34
C LEU A 217 -29.28 -3.05 8.32
N GLU A 218 -30.24 -3.76 7.78
CA GLU A 218 -31.21 -3.30 6.80
C GLU A 218 -31.59 -1.81 6.95
N GLY A 219 -31.16 -0.98 6.03
CA GLY A 219 -31.81 0.29 5.71
C GLY A 219 -31.27 1.56 6.36
N THR A 220 -30.26 1.54 7.20
CA THR A 220 -29.77 2.74 7.91
C THR A 220 -28.38 3.23 7.48
N HIS A 221 -27.79 2.62 6.47
CA HIS A 221 -26.42 2.96 6.05
C HIS A 221 -26.39 4.23 5.19
N PRO A 222 -25.47 5.20 5.48
CA PRO A 222 -25.34 6.42 4.68
C PRO A 222 -25.01 6.16 3.20
N LEU A 223 -24.49 5.00 2.85
CA LEU A 223 -24.21 4.58 1.46
C LEU A 223 -25.44 3.97 0.76
N GLY A 224 -26.55 3.79 1.46
CA GLY A 224 -27.80 3.23 0.92
C GLY A 224 -27.74 1.72 0.62
N PRO A 225 -28.91 1.07 0.50
CA PRO A 225 -29.05 -0.40 0.43
C PRO A 225 -28.54 -1.03 -0.89
N ARG A 226 -28.07 -0.24 -1.85
CA ARG A 226 -27.59 -0.70 -3.14
C ARG A 226 -26.20 -0.20 -3.50
N ALA A 227 -25.48 0.35 -2.53
CA ALA A 227 -24.12 0.79 -2.76
C ALA A 227 -23.22 -0.42 -3.06
N SER A 228 -22.44 -0.34 -4.10
CA SER A 228 -21.45 -1.35 -4.44
C SER A 228 -20.08 -0.71 -4.62
N ALA A 229 -19.05 -1.36 -4.12
CA ALA A 229 -17.70 -1.02 -4.47
C ALA A 229 -17.38 -1.53 -5.88
N LEU A 230 -16.55 -0.79 -6.61
CA LEU A 230 -16.10 -1.15 -7.95
C LEU A 230 -14.62 -1.51 -7.87
N LEU A 231 -14.30 -2.77 -8.18
CA LEU A 231 -12.91 -3.21 -8.33
C LEU A 231 -12.57 -3.20 -9.80
N GLN A 232 -11.47 -2.55 -10.13
CA GLN A 232 -10.88 -2.55 -11.45
C GLN A 232 -9.42 -2.98 -11.36
N ALA A 233 -9.02 -3.93 -12.20
CA ALA A 233 -7.63 -4.30 -12.37
C ALA A 233 -7.22 -4.20 -13.85
N ARG A 234 -6.11 -3.50 -14.14
CA ARG A 234 -5.64 -3.24 -15.50
C ARG A 234 -4.14 -3.47 -15.62
N HIS A 235 -3.72 -4.19 -16.65
CA HIS A 235 -2.31 -4.41 -16.95
C HIS A 235 -1.77 -3.56 -18.11
N GLY A 236 -2.63 -2.80 -18.79
CA GLY A 236 -2.21 -1.94 -19.91
C GLY A 236 -1.69 -0.57 -19.51
N GLU A 237 -1.87 -0.19 -18.26
CA GLU A 237 -1.36 1.06 -17.70
C GLU A 237 0.07 0.89 -17.20
N ARG A 238 0.82 1.99 -17.20
CA ARG A 238 2.21 2.00 -16.75
C ARG A 238 2.35 2.93 -15.56
N HIS A 239 3.03 2.43 -14.54
CA HIS A 239 3.48 3.30 -13.47
C HIS A 239 4.63 4.19 -13.98
N PRO A 240 4.65 5.50 -13.66
CA PRO A 240 5.68 6.41 -14.17
C PRO A 240 7.09 5.97 -13.80
N GLU A 241 7.31 5.44 -12.62
CA GLU A 241 8.62 5.03 -12.11
C GLU A 241 8.87 3.53 -12.23
N MET A 242 7.87 2.69 -11.95
CA MET A 242 8.01 1.23 -11.93
C MET A 242 7.72 0.55 -13.27
N GLY A 243 7.29 1.31 -14.28
CA GLY A 243 7.02 0.79 -15.61
C GLY A 243 5.78 -0.11 -15.70
N ALA A 244 5.89 -1.24 -16.41
CA ALA A 244 4.77 -2.14 -16.66
C ALA A 244 4.45 -3.02 -15.44
N GLY A 245 3.17 -3.30 -15.26
CA GLY A 245 2.66 -4.10 -14.15
C GLY A 245 1.14 -4.24 -14.23
N VAL A 246 0.49 -4.27 -13.09
CA VAL A 246 -0.96 -4.24 -12.96
C VAL A 246 -1.38 -3.19 -11.93
N PHE A 247 -2.32 -2.33 -12.30
CA PHE A 247 -3.04 -1.48 -11.37
C PHE A 247 -4.29 -2.19 -10.89
N LEU A 248 -4.51 -2.13 -9.58
CA LEU A 248 -5.76 -2.51 -8.94
C LEU A 248 -6.33 -1.26 -8.27
N ARG A 249 -7.59 -0.94 -8.53
CA ARG A 249 -8.30 0.19 -7.95
C ARG A 249 -9.62 -0.29 -7.40
N LEU A 250 -9.86 0.01 -6.14
CA LEU A 250 -11.10 -0.28 -5.46
C LEU A 250 -11.81 1.05 -5.16
N PHE A 251 -12.81 1.38 -5.93
CA PHE A 251 -13.61 2.58 -5.74
C PHE A 251 -14.74 2.30 -4.74
N LEU A 252 -14.77 3.07 -3.69
CA LEU A 252 -15.80 2.96 -2.67
C LEU A 252 -16.90 4.00 -2.91
N PRO A 253 -18.17 3.61 -2.80
CA PRO A 253 -19.26 4.57 -2.84
C PRO A 253 -19.18 5.44 -1.58
N THR A 254 -19.02 6.74 -1.74
CA THR A 254 -19.05 7.69 -0.63
C THR A 254 -19.58 9.03 -1.09
N ASP A 255 -20.45 9.61 -0.27
CA ASP A 255 -20.96 10.98 -0.48
C ASP A 255 -20.10 12.01 0.27
N ALA A 256 -19.08 11.57 1.01
CA ALA A 256 -18.25 12.41 1.85
C ALA A 256 -17.08 13.06 1.11
N ALA A 257 -17.29 13.51 -0.13
CA ALA A 257 -16.23 14.07 -0.98
C ALA A 257 -15.36 15.17 -0.32
N PRO A 258 -15.88 16.13 0.47
CA PRO A 258 -15.05 17.15 1.10
C PRO A 258 -14.07 16.61 2.15
N ALA A 259 -14.44 15.53 2.84
CA ALA A 259 -13.62 14.90 3.89
C ALA A 259 -12.89 13.63 3.41
N ALA A 260 -13.04 13.25 2.14
CA ALA A 260 -12.56 11.95 1.66
C ALA A 260 -11.04 11.78 1.77
N ALA A 261 -10.27 12.87 1.64
CA ALA A 261 -8.82 12.82 1.81
C ALA A 261 -8.42 12.54 3.27
N ASP A 262 -9.13 13.13 4.22
CA ASP A 262 -8.91 12.87 5.65
C ASP A 262 -9.33 11.43 6.01
N VAL A 263 -10.44 10.97 5.43
CA VAL A 263 -10.87 9.56 5.53
C VAL A 263 -9.82 8.62 4.95
N ALA A 264 -9.22 8.95 3.81
CA ALA A 264 -8.16 8.16 3.21
C ALA A 264 -6.95 7.99 4.14
N LEU A 265 -6.48 9.08 4.75
CA LEU A 265 -5.38 9.03 5.71
C LEU A 265 -5.74 8.23 6.97
N ASN A 266 -6.96 8.39 7.49
CA ASN A 266 -7.43 7.61 8.63
C ASN A 266 -7.53 6.12 8.32
N LEU A 267 -7.97 5.75 7.13
CA LEU A 267 -8.00 4.35 6.70
C LEU A 267 -6.59 3.77 6.57
N ASN A 268 -5.64 4.50 6.00
CA ASN A 268 -4.24 4.08 5.96
C ASN A 268 -3.68 3.86 7.36
N GLN A 269 -3.99 4.75 8.30
CA GLN A 269 -3.59 4.62 9.70
C GLN A 269 -4.18 3.37 10.35
N LYS A 270 -5.47 3.10 10.12
CA LYS A 270 -6.17 1.93 10.68
C LYS A 270 -5.71 0.62 10.04
N GLU A 271 -5.30 0.64 8.79
CA GLU A 271 -4.82 -0.55 8.08
C GLU A 271 -3.57 -1.17 8.73
N ARG A 272 -2.81 -0.42 9.51
CA ARG A 272 -1.72 -0.94 10.34
C ARG A 272 -2.19 -2.04 11.31
N GLU A 273 -3.45 -2.01 11.70
CA GLU A 273 -4.03 -2.92 12.71
C GLU A 273 -4.70 -4.14 12.09
N VAL A 274 -4.92 -4.16 10.76
CA VAL A 274 -5.67 -5.23 10.10
C VAL A 274 -4.75 -6.33 9.60
N PRO A 275 -4.93 -7.60 10.01
CA PRO A 275 -4.10 -8.71 9.56
C PRO A 275 -4.49 -9.16 8.15
N PHE A 276 -3.63 -8.91 7.15
CA PHE A 276 -3.76 -9.46 5.81
C PHE A 276 -2.60 -10.38 5.46
N ALA A 277 -2.89 -11.50 4.79
CA ALA A 277 -1.91 -12.54 4.51
C ALA A 277 -0.82 -12.15 3.51
N ILE A 278 -1.11 -11.27 2.56
CA ILE A 278 -0.14 -10.76 1.57
C ILE A 278 -0.49 -9.30 1.34
N ASP A 279 -0.27 -8.48 2.33
CA ASP A 279 -0.59 -7.08 2.18
C ASP A 279 0.60 -6.21 2.50
N ALA A 280 1.29 -5.90 1.46
CA ALA A 280 2.42 -5.02 1.58
C ALA A 280 2.04 -3.56 1.42
N THR A 281 0.87 -3.27 0.89
CA THR A 281 0.61 -1.88 0.56
C THR A 281 -0.85 -1.61 0.50
N GLY A 282 -1.26 -0.60 1.17
CA GLY A 282 -2.52 -0.02 0.97
C GLY A 282 -2.40 1.48 0.97
N ALA A 283 -3.03 2.07 0.00
CA ALA A 283 -3.21 3.50 -0.01
C ALA A 283 -4.68 3.77 -0.29
N TRP A 284 -5.35 4.34 0.67
CA TRP A 284 -6.67 4.90 0.48
C TRP A 284 -6.49 6.31 -0.04
N THR A 285 -7.00 6.61 -1.21
CA THR A 285 -6.84 7.89 -1.88
C THR A 285 -8.16 8.41 -2.41
N LEU A 286 -8.19 9.70 -2.70
CA LEU A 286 -9.29 10.34 -3.38
C LEU A 286 -8.97 10.42 -4.87
N GLU A 287 -9.83 9.85 -5.71
CA GLU A 287 -9.65 9.87 -7.16
C GLU A 287 -10.92 10.38 -7.86
N SER A 288 -10.72 11.21 -8.89
CA SER A 288 -11.80 11.53 -9.80
C SER A 288 -11.93 10.40 -10.81
N PRO A 289 -13.12 9.81 -10.97
CA PRO A 289 -13.33 8.76 -11.96
C PRO A 289 -13.03 9.30 -13.34
N ASP A 290 -12.25 8.54 -14.10
CA ASP A 290 -12.02 8.83 -15.51
C ASP A 290 -13.34 8.77 -16.27
N ALA A 291 -13.55 9.64 -17.26
CA ALA A 291 -14.76 9.68 -18.07
C ALA A 291 -15.05 8.37 -18.83
N SER A 292 -14.06 7.48 -18.90
CA SER A 292 -14.17 6.15 -19.48
C SER A 292 -14.80 5.09 -18.55
N PHE A 293 -15.14 5.45 -17.32
CA PHE A 293 -15.82 4.54 -16.40
C PHE A 293 -17.30 4.41 -16.80
N GLU A 294 -17.61 3.45 -17.66
CA GLU A 294 -18.97 3.16 -18.12
C GLU A 294 -19.96 2.71 -17.04
N PHE A 295 -19.50 2.52 -15.82
CA PHE A 295 -20.37 2.21 -14.69
C PHE A 295 -21.08 3.42 -14.11
N GLY A 296 -21.30 4.40 -14.96
CA GLY A 296 -22.42 5.33 -14.87
C GLY A 296 -22.33 6.40 -13.80
N THR A 297 -22.68 7.57 -14.24
CA THR A 297 -23.36 8.67 -13.55
C THR A 297 -22.58 9.49 -12.53
N LEU A 298 -21.31 9.23 -12.29
CA LEU A 298 -20.52 10.02 -11.33
C LEU A 298 -19.22 10.58 -11.91
N ALA A 299 -19.13 10.71 -13.24
CA ALA A 299 -18.03 11.42 -13.90
C ALA A 299 -17.86 12.82 -13.29
N GLY A 300 -16.66 13.10 -12.78
CA GLY A 300 -16.35 14.36 -12.11
C GLY A 300 -16.66 14.43 -10.61
N THR A 301 -17.23 13.38 -10.00
CA THR A 301 -17.40 13.30 -8.56
C THR A 301 -16.19 12.58 -7.94
N PRO A 302 -15.46 13.21 -7.00
CA PRO A 302 -14.37 12.57 -6.29
C PRO A 302 -14.85 11.31 -5.56
N ARG A 303 -14.06 10.25 -5.60
CA ARG A 303 -14.35 8.98 -4.92
C ARG A 303 -13.17 8.56 -4.07
N LEU A 304 -13.48 7.96 -2.93
CA LEU A 304 -12.48 7.28 -2.15
C LEU A 304 -12.04 6.02 -2.91
N CYS A 305 -10.76 5.90 -3.15
CA CYS A 305 -10.19 4.79 -3.91
C CYS A 305 -9.00 4.19 -3.16
N TYR A 306 -9.01 2.87 -3.02
CA TYR A 306 -7.82 2.14 -2.62
C TYR A 306 -7.04 1.74 -3.87
N VAL A 307 -5.81 2.20 -4.00
CA VAL A 307 -4.98 1.97 -5.18
C VAL A 307 -3.79 1.09 -4.82
N ARG A 308 -3.52 0.09 -5.65
CA ARG A 308 -2.32 -0.73 -5.58
C ARG A 308 -1.74 -0.90 -6.98
N PHE A 309 -0.44 -0.70 -7.11
CA PHE A 309 0.31 -1.09 -8.29
C PHE A 309 1.24 -2.26 -7.96
N VAL A 310 1.25 -3.28 -8.81
CA VAL A 310 2.14 -4.43 -8.69
C VAL A 310 3.03 -4.49 -9.92
N PRO A 311 4.33 -4.17 -9.79
CA PRO A 311 5.25 -4.19 -10.92
C PRO A 311 5.53 -5.60 -11.43
N ASN A 312 5.96 -5.70 -12.67
CA ASN A 312 6.34 -6.97 -13.30
C ASN A 312 7.36 -7.79 -12.49
N ALA A 313 8.21 -7.13 -11.72
CA ALA A 313 9.20 -7.79 -10.87
C ALA A 313 8.58 -8.69 -9.80
N LEU A 314 7.34 -8.40 -9.40
CA LEU A 314 6.59 -9.14 -8.40
C LEU A 314 5.59 -10.15 -8.98
N HIS A 315 5.56 -10.31 -10.32
CA HIS A 315 4.67 -11.27 -10.95
C HIS A 315 4.99 -12.72 -10.53
N LEU A 316 3.98 -13.38 -9.99
CA LEU A 316 4.00 -14.79 -9.62
C LEU A 316 2.71 -15.46 -10.10
N PRO A 317 2.74 -16.75 -10.50
CA PRO A 317 1.53 -17.50 -10.76
C PRO A 317 0.60 -17.50 -9.54
N GLY A 318 -0.71 -17.30 -9.76
CA GLY A 318 -1.71 -17.25 -8.67
C GLY A 318 -1.75 -15.94 -7.87
N LEU A 319 -0.91 -14.96 -8.17
CA LEU A 319 -0.91 -13.68 -7.48
C LEU A 319 -2.20 -12.87 -7.74
N LEU A 320 -2.68 -12.81 -8.99
CA LEU A 320 -3.89 -12.04 -9.32
C LEU A 320 -5.14 -12.49 -8.57
N PRO A 321 -5.46 -13.81 -8.46
CA PRO A 321 -6.56 -14.26 -7.63
C PRO A 321 -6.43 -13.84 -6.16
N ALA A 322 -5.23 -13.93 -5.59
CA ALA A 322 -4.97 -13.52 -4.21
C ALA A 322 -5.18 -12.02 -4.01
N LEU A 323 -4.67 -11.19 -4.93
CA LEU A 323 -4.87 -9.74 -4.90
C LEU A 323 -6.35 -9.35 -5.07
N ALA A 324 -7.09 -10.02 -5.95
CA ALA A 324 -8.51 -9.77 -6.14
C ALA A 324 -9.31 -10.07 -4.87
N ALA A 325 -9.06 -11.21 -4.22
CA ALA A 325 -9.68 -11.58 -2.96
C ALA A 325 -9.30 -10.61 -1.82
N ASP A 326 -8.05 -10.14 -1.80
CA ASP A 326 -7.59 -9.14 -0.85
C ASP A 326 -8.34 -7.81 -1.02
N MET A 327 -8.48 -7.33 -2.24
CA MET A 327 -9.26 -6.11 -2.53
C MET A 327 -10.73 -6.23 -2.12
N ALA A 328 -11.32 -7.42 -2.23
CA ALA A 328 -12.69 -7.67 -1.76
C ALA A 328 -12.79 -7.58 -0.22
N ARG A 329 -11.85 -8.19 0.50
CA ARG A 329 -11.78 -8.07 1.97
C ARG A 329 -11.61 -6.62 2.42
N ARG A 330 -10.81 -5.85 1.69
CA ARG A 330 -10.62 -4.42 1.96
C ARG A 330 -11.90 -3.60 1.74
N ALA A 331 -12.70 -3.96 0.75
CA ALA A 331 -14.00 -3.31 0.54
C ALA A 331 -14.92 -3.47 1.76
N ASP A 332 -14.92 -4.67 2.35
CA ASP A 332 -15.69 -4.95 3.56
C ASP A 332 -15.15 -4.20 4.78
N ALA A 333 -13.83 -4.23 5.00
CA ALA A 333 -13.20 -3.52 6.12
C ALA A 333 -13.39 -2.00 6.02
N ALA A 334 -13.21 -1.43 4.82
CA ALA A 334 -13.40 -0.01 4.59
C ALA A 334 -14.81 0.47 4.88
N ARG A 335 -15.81 -0.36 4.57
CA ARG A 335 -17.19 -0.04 4.88
C ARG A 335 -17.41 0.16 6.39
N GLU A 336 -16.88 -0.71 7.22
CA GLU A 336 -17.01 -0.61 8.68
C GLU A 336 -16.38 0.70 9.17
N HIS A 337 -15.21 1.05 8.67
CA HIS A 337 -14.53 2.29 9.05
C HIS A 337 -15.21 3.55 8.53
N LEU A 338 -15.75 3.52 7.31
CA LEU A 338 -16.52 4.65 6.76
C LEU A 338 -17.76 4.93 7.61
N HIS A 339 -18.40 3.88 8.12
CA HIS A 339 -19.52 4.04 9.02
C HIS A 339 -19.15 4.78 10.32
N GLU A 340 -18.02 4.42 10.92
CA GLU A 340 -17.53 5.06 12.14
C GLU A 340 -17.19 6.55 11.95
N VAL A 341 -16.63 6.89 10.78
CA VAL A 341 -16.16 8.27 10.48
C VAL A 341 -17.30 9.18 10.03
N ILE A 342 -18.28 8.66 9.27
CA ILE A 342 -19.40 9.46 8.71
C ILE A 342 -20.55 9.58 9.70
N SER A 343 -20.68 8.65 10.63
CA SER A 343 -21.71 8.65 11.67
C SER A 343 -21.08 8.73 13.07
N PRO A 344 -20.43 9.84 13.42
CA PRO A 344 -20.03 10.04 14.80
C PRO A 344 -21.30 10.12 15.65
N GLY A 345 -21.51 9.16 16.59
CA GLY A 345 -22.65 9.05 17.46
C GLY A 345 -22.86 10.26 18.38
#